data_93300691398edf0b08e8ee01c7a0d65d
#
_entry.id   93300691398edf0b08e8ee01c7a0d65d
#
_cell.length_a   1.000
_cell.length_b   1.000
_cell.length_c   1.000
_cell.angle_alpha   90.00
_cell.angle_beta   90.00
_cell.angle_gamma   90.00
#
_symmetry.space_group_name_H-M   'P 1'
#
loop_
_entity.id
_entity.type
_entity.pdbx_description
1 polymer ?
#
loop_
_entity_poly.entity_id
_entity_poly.type
_entity_poly.pdbx_seq_one_letter_code
_entity_poly.pdbx_strand_id
1 'polypeptide(L)'
;MHICTFAHFLRISILAHYLKTFFKLILLAGIIVYLCFAFANFTTHGDTTVCKEVSFTIADSSHAGFITTDEADRLLRQSGLYPVGREMEQIDGLAIERALRRNSFIDSVSCYKSPGGVVNVLILQRLPLLRVKADNGDDYYIDDKGNIMNPQGYSADLVVATGDISRPYAQRQLIKLARFLRDDAFWNNQIEQIYVSPQRHISMVPRVGSHTIAFGTTDSINQKFRNLYTFYEKVLPEVGWNKYAEISVEHVSQIVGRKEQ
;
A
#
# COMPACT_ATOMS: atom_id res chain seq x y z
N MET A 1 29.78 -40.86 -78.61
CA MET A 1 28.67 -39.89 -78.65
C MET A 1 28.02 -39.64 -77.29
N HIS A 2 28.65 -40.02 -76.15
CA HIS A 2 28.06 -39.91 -74.78
C HIS A 2 28.62 -38.77 -73.87
N ILE A 3 29.66 -38.08 -74.31
CA ILE A 3 30.35 -37.06 -73.48
C ILE A 3 29.68 -35.67 -73.61
N CYS A 4 29.00 -35.40 -74.73
CA CYS A 4 28.38 -34.09 -74.98
C CYS A 4 27.05 -33.89 -74.23
N THR A 5 26.32 -34.97 -73.98
CA THR A 5 25.04 -34.95 -73.24
C THR A 5 25.23 -34.74 -71.71
N PHE A 6 26.32 -35.23 -71.14
CA PHE A 6 26.62 -35.10 -69.72
C PHE A 6 27.00 -33.64 -69.34
N ALA A 7 27.73 -32.96 -70.17
CA ALA A 7 28.12 -31.54 -70.00
C ALA A 7 26.89 -30.61 -70.03
N HIS A 8 25.89 -30.92 -70.87
CA HIS A 8 24.67 -30.15 -71.01
C HIS A 8 23.78 -30.31 -69.79
N PHE A 9 23.70 -31.52 -69.22
CA PHE A 9 22.91 -31.81 -68.01
C PHE A 9 23.51 -31.14 -66.77
N LEU A 10 24.83 -31.11 -66.62
CA LEU A 10 25.53 -30.41 -65.54
C LEU A 10 25.31 -28.90 -65.58
N ARG A 11 25.37 -28.29 -66.80
CA ARG A 11 25.11 -26.83 -66.98
C ARG A 11 23.64 -26.48 -66.58
N ILE A 12 22.67 -27.28 -66.93
CA ILE A 12 21.26 -27.03 -66.60
C ILE A 12 21.03 -27.16 -65.08
N SER A 13 21.64 -28.15 -64.42
CA SER A 13 21.57 -28.33 -62.98
C SER A 13 22.18 -27.15 -62.20
N ILE A 14 23.34 -26.66 -62.65
CA ILE A 14 24.02 -25.51 -62.06
C ILE A 14 23.20 -24.23 -62.26
N LEU A 15 22.66 -24.04 -63.46
CA LEU A 15 21.81 -22.86 -63.78
C LEU A 15 20.53 -22.88 -62.96
N ALA A 16 19.90 -24.06 -62.76
CA ALA A 16 18.73 -24.18 -61.94
C ALA A 16 19.00 -23.92 -60.42
N HIS A 17 20.22 -24.24 -59.98
CA HIS A 17 20.63 -23.96 -58.61
C HIS A 17 20.85 -22.44 -58.41
N TYR A 18 21.54 -21.77 -59.33
CA TYR A 18 21.70 -20.33 -59.29
C TYR A 18 20.37 -19.59 -59.39
N LEU A 19 19.46 -20.05 -60.24
CA LEU A 19 18.12 -19.47 -60.33
C LEU A 19 17.30 -19.58 -59.03
N LYS A 20 17.35 -20.76 -58.39
CA LYS A 20 16.71 -20.99 -57.08
C LYS A 20 17.33 -20.09 -56.00
N THR A 21 18.64 -19.93 -55.97
CA THR A 21 19.35 -19.08 -55.04
C THR A 21 19.01 -17.62 -55.26
N PHE A 22 18.94 -17.19 -56.52
CA PHE A 22 18.54 -15.82 -56.91
C PHE A 22 17.10 -15.51 -56.47
N PHE A 23 16.13 -16.43 -56.65
CA PHE A 23 14.78 -16.26 -56.16
C PHE A 23 14.71 -16.20 -54.62
N LYS A 24 15.50 -17.01 -53.89
CA LYS A 24 15.61 -16.92 -52.44
C LYS A 24 16.13 -15.58 -51.96
N LEU A 25 17.13 -15.02 -52.64
CA LEU A 25 17.69 -13.70 -52.30
C LEU A 25 16.68 -12.58 -52.57
N ILE A 26 15.91 -12.62 -53.65
CA ILE A 26 14.83 -11.67 -53.92
C ILE A 26 13.74 -11.75 -52.87
N LEU A 27 13.34 -12.97 -52.48
CA LEU A 27 12.34 -13.19 -51.44
C LEU A 27 12.85 -12.62 -50.10
N LEU A 28 14.11 -12.88 -49.76
CA LEU A 28 14.72 -12.37 -48.51
C LEU A 28 14.79 -10.84 -48.53
N ALA A 29 15.18 -10.24 -49.64
CA ALA A 29 15.20 -8.79 -49.81
C ALA A 29 13.78 -8.18 -49.66
N GLY A 30 12.77 -8.84 -50.25
CA GLY A 30 11.37 -8.43 -50.12
C GLY A 30 10.88 -8.48 -48.66
N ILE A 31 11.27 -9.52 -47.92
CA ILE A 31 10.93 -9.65 -46.50
C ILE A 31 11.61 -8.53 -45.67
N ILE A 32 12.89 -8.24 -45.96
CA ILE A 32 13.61 -7.16 -45.25
C ILE A 32 12.96 -5.80 -45.52
N VAL A 33 12.62 -5.51 -46.77
CA VAL A 33 11.93 -4.25 -47.16
C VAL A 33 10.56 -4.18 -46.47
N TYR A 34 9.81 -5.27 -46.44
CA TYR A 34 8.52 -5.33 -45.74
C TYR A 34 8.67 -5.10 -44.23
N LEU A 35 9.67 -5.72 -43.61
CA LEU A 35 9.94 -5.52 -42.17
C LEU A 35 10.37 -4.07 -41.88
N CYS A 36 11.25 -3.47 -42.72
CA CYS A 36 11.64 -2.07 -42.60
C CYS A 36 10.44 -1.13 -42.76
N PHE A 37 9.57 -1.39 -43.72
CA PHE A 37 8.34 -0.63 -43.93
C PHE A 37 7.35 -0.80 -42.77
N ALA A 38 7.14 -2.03 -42.29
CA ALA A 38 6.30 -2.30 -41.13
C ALA A 38 6.86 -1.60 -39.89
N PHE A 39 8.14 -1.68 -39.63
CA PHE A 39 8.82 -1.01 -38.50
C PHE A 39 8.69 0.52 -38.59
N ALA A 40 8.93 1.10 -39.78
CA ALA A 40 8.79 2.54 -40.02
C ALA A 40 7.33 3.01 -39.77
N ASN A 41 6.34 2.28 -40.25
CA ASN A 41 4.94 2.61 -40.00
C ASN A 41 4.52 2.40 -38.54
N PHE A 42 5.09 1.42 -37.83
CA PHE A 42 4.81 1.21 -36.40
C PHE A 42 5.42 2.30 -35.50
N THR A 43 6.57 2.86 -35.90
CA THR A 43 7.26 3.91 -35.15
C THR A 43 6.78 5.34 -35.50
N THR A 44 6.09 5.53 -36.62
CA THR A 44 5.67 6.87 -37.10
C THR A 44 4.28 7.30 -36.60
N HIS A 45 3.57 6.48 -35.84
CA HIS A 45 2.37 6.94 -35.12
C HIS A 45 2.78 7.59 -33.79
N GLY A 46 3.63 8.59 -33.85
CA GLY A 46 3.65 9.68 -32.87
C GLY A 46 2.39 10.50 -33.09
N ASP A 47 1.23 9.90 -32.84
CA ASP A 47 0.02 10.67 -32.63
C ASP A 47 0.34 11.59 -31.46
N THR A 48 0.35 12.89 -31.70
CA THR A 48 0.27 13.92 -30.66
C THR A 48 -1.08 13.81 -29.98
N THR A 49 -1.30 12.64 -29.38
CA THR A 49 -2.56 12.33 -28.70
C THR A 49 -2.59 13.18 -27.45
N VAL A 50 -3.53 14.08 -27.39
CA VAL A 50 -3.80 14.89 -26.20
C VAL A 50 -4.47 14.02 -25.14
N CYS A 51 -4.08 14.18 -23.90
CA CYS A 51 -4.72 13.51 -22.78
C CYS A 51 -6.19 13.96 -22.67
N LYS A 52 -7.09 13.00 -22.80
CA LYS A 52 -8.54 13.22 -22.76
C LYS A 52 -9.08 12.99 -21.34
N GLU A 53 -8.48 12.07 -20.60
CA GLU A 53 -9.01 11.60 -19.32
C GLU A 53 -7.90 11.14 -18.40
N VAL A 54 -8.13 11.31 -17.08
CA VAL A 54 -7.34 10.68 -16.01
C VAL A 54 -8.22 9.69 -15.30
N SER A 55 -7.79 8.45 -15.24
CA SER A 55 -8.48 7.38 -14.51
C SER A 55 -7.72 7.09 -13.21
N PHE A 56 -8.39 7.28 -12.07
CA PHE A 56 -7.86 6.93 -10.76
C PHE A 56 -8.39 5.58 -10.32
N THR A 57 -7.49 4.69 -9.96
CA THR A 57 -7.82 3.40 -9.34
C THR A 57 -7.17 3.35 -7.96
N ILE A 58 -7.99 3.14 -6.92
CA ILE A 58 -7.50 3.00 -5.55
C ILE A 58 -7.55 1.53 -5.21
N ALA A 59 -6.37 0.92 -4.98
CA ALA A 59 -6.27 -0.43 -4.48
C ALA A 59 -6.70 -0.45 -3.01
N ASP A 60 -7.39 -1.51 -2.59
CA ASP A 60 -7.91 -1.71 -1.23
C ASP A 60 -8.95 -0.67 -0.75
N SER A 61 -9.80 -0.20 -1.67
CA SER A 61 -10.91 0.70 -1.33
C SER A 61 -11.94 0.12 -0.34
N SER A 62 -11.87 -1.19 -0.08
CA SER A 62 -12.73 -1.89 0.90
C SER A 62 -12.39 -1.58 2.36
N HIS A 63 -11.20 -1.07 2.65
CA HIS A 63 -10.76 -0.67 3.99
C HIS A 63 -10.67 0.85 4.06
N ALA A 64 -11.53 1.46 4.87
CA ALA A 64 -11.61 2.88 5.22
C ALA A 64 -10.93 3.84 4.22
N GLY A 65 -11.72 4.43 3.32
CA GLY A 65 -11.23 5.31 2.27
C GLY A 65 -10.64 6.62 2.79
N PHE A 66 -9.36 6.61 3.16
CA PHE A 66 -8.63 7.83 3.51
C PHE A 66 -8.33 8.67 2.28
N ILE A 67 -8.15 8.02 1.13
CA ILE A 67 -7.98 8.69 -0.16
C ILE A 67 -9.15 8.27 -1.04
N THR A 68 -9.88 9.25 -1.55
CA THR A 68 -10.91 9.06 -2.57
C THR A 68 -10.38 9.47 -3.95
N THR A 69 -11.07 9.07 -5.00
CA THR A 69 -10.74 9.51 -6.36
C THR A 69 -10.82 11.03 -6.49
N ASP A 70 -11.81 11.66 -5.84
CA ASP A 70 -11.97 13.12 -5.83
C ASP A 70 -10.82 13.82 -5.11
N GLU A 71 -10.34 13.23 -4.01
CA GLU A 71 -9.17 13.73 -3.28
C GLU A 71 -7.90 13.61 -4.14
N ALA A 72 -7.70 12.49 -4.82
CA ALA A 72 -6.57 12.29 -5.72
C ALA A 72 -6.60 13.28 -6.89
N ASP A 73 -7.77 13.52 -7.50
CA ASP A 73 -7.96 14.51 -8.56
C ASP A 73 -7.63 15.93 -8.04
N ARG A 74 -8.14 16.28 -6.86
CA ARG A 74 -7.87 17.57 -6.22
C ARG A 74 -6.37 17.78 -5.96
N LEU A 75 -5.69 16.80 -5.39
CA LEU A 75 -4.26 16.85 -5.12
C LEU A 75 -3.46 17.03 -6.40
N LEU A 76 -3.84 16.33 -7.46
CA LEU A 76 -3.17 16.44 -8.75
C LEU A 76 -3.38 17.82 -9.39
N ARG A 77 -4.58 18.38 -9.32
CA ARG A 77 -4.85 19.76 -9.79
C ARG A 77 -4.06 20.80 -9.01
N GLN A 78 -4.00 20.67 -7.69
CA GLN A 78 -3.25 21.59 -6.83
C GLN A 78 -1.73 21.53 -7.10
N SER A 79 -1.22 20.40 -7.54
CA SER A 79 0.20 20.25 -7.90
C SER A 79 0.58 20.94 -9.21
N GLY A 80 -0.39 21.38 -10.01
CA GLY A 80 -0.17 21.94 -11.35
C GLY A 80 0.23 20.91 -12.41
N LEU A 81 0.14 19.61 -12.11
CA LEU A 81 0.55 18.52 -13.00
C LEU A 81 -0.64 17.82 -13.66
N TYR A 82 -1.83 18.42 -13.60
CA TYR A 82 -3.03 17.83 -14.18
C TYR A 82 -2.87 17.60 -15.68
N PRO A 83 -3.00 16.35 -16.17
CA PRO A 83 -2.56 15.99 -17.53
C PRO A 83 -3.59 16.25 -18.61
N VAL A 84 -4.89 16.37 -18.30
CA VAL A 84 -5.94 16.55 -19.30
C VAL A 84 -5.71 17.82 -20.11
N GLY A 85 -5.77 17.69 -21.42
CA GLY A 85 -5.49 18.77 -22.38
C GLY A 85 -4.01 18.95 -22.74
N ARG A 86 -3.10 18.17 -22.16
CA ARG A 86 -1.67 18.18 -22.52
C ARG A 86 -1.35 17.07 -23.51
N GLU A 87 -0.32 17.26 -24.29
CA GLU A 87 0.21 16.20 -25.17
C GLU A 87 0.74 15.04 -24.32
N MET A 88 0.38 13.82 -24.69
CA MET A 88 0.76 12.62 -23.92
C MET A 88 2.28 12.48 -23.76
N GLU A 89 3.08 12.95 -24.73
CA GLU A 89 4.54 12.90 -24.66
C GLU A 89 5.10 13.82 -23.57
N GLN A 90 4.47 14.98 -23.37
CA GLN A 90 4.90 16.00 -22.38
C GLN A 90 4.49 15.68 -20.94
N ILE A 91 3.64 14.67 -20.73
CA ILE A 91 3.19 14.29 -19.40
C ILE A 91 4.30 13.48 -18.72
N ASP A 92 4.85 14.03 -17.63
CA ASP A 92 5.79 13.34 -16.74
C ASP A 92 5.03 12.53 -15.69
N GLY A 93 4.87 11.22 -15.94
CA GLY A 93 4.22 10.29 -15.00
C GLY A 93 4.95 10.21 -13.64
N LEU A 94 6.29 10.27 -13.64
CA LEU A 94 7.06 10.24 -12.39
C LEU A 94 6.86 11.52 -11.55
N ALA A 95 6.66 12.68 -12.20
CA ALA A 95 6.33 13.91 -11.48
C ALA A 95 4.94 13.80 -10.82
N ILE A 96 3.95 13.21 -11.53
CA ILE A 96 2.61 12.93 -10.99
C ILE A 96 2.72 11.99 -9.77
N GLU A 97 3.44 10.90 -9.90
CA GLU A 97 3.65 9.95 -8.79
C GLU A 97 4.29 10.61 -7.58
N ARG A 98 5.32 11.42 -7.80
CA ARG A 98 6.02 12.15 -6.73
C ARG A 98 5.11 13.18 -6.04
N ALA A 99 4.26 13.87 -6.82
CA ALA A 99 3.34 14.85 -6.28
C ALA A 99 2.29 14.21 -5.37
N LEU A 100 1.69 13.11 -5.82
CA LEU A 100 0.68 12.38 -5.03
C LEU A 100 1.28 11.72 -3.79
N ARG A 101 2.48 11.16 -3.87
CA ARG A 101 3.21 10.57 -2.72
C ARG A 101 3.58 11.54 -1.61
N ARG A 102 3.40 12.86 -1.80
CA ARG A 102 3.54 13.83 -0.71
C ARG A 102 2.43 13.73 0.33
N ASN A 103 1.28 13.17 -0.05
CA ASN A 103 0.23 12.87 0.92
C ASN A 103 0.64 11.64 1.75
N SER A 104 0.64 11.78 3.09
CA SER A 104 1.10 10.73 4.01
C SER A 104 0.23 9.48 4.01
N PHE A 105 -1.02 9.56 3.51
CA PHE A 105 -1.94 8.43 3.36
C PHE A 105 -1.77 7.65 2.05
N ILE A 106 -0.78 8.03 1.23
CA ILE A 106 -0.44 7.31 0.01
C ILE A 106 0.87 6.54 0.23
N ASP A 107 0.82 5.22 0.09
CA ASP A 107 2.00 4.34 0.19
C ASP A 107 2.77 4.32 -1.13
N SER A 108 2.07 4.06 -2.22
CA SER A 108 2.67 4.06 -3.55
C SER A 108 1.69 4.54 -4.62
N VAL A 109 2.26 5.07 -5.70
CA VAL A 109 1.51 5.51 -6.88
C VAL A 109 2.22 4.96 -8.10
N SER A 110 1.45 4.46 -9.04
CA SER A 110 1.91 4.03 -10.36
C SER A 110 1.12 4.79 -11.42
N CYS A 111 1.83 5.54 -12.28
CA CYS A 111 1.23 6.33 -13.34
C CYS A 111 1.66 5.78 -14.70
N TYR A 112 0.71 5.41 -15.55
CA TYR A 112 0.99 4.92 -16.88
C TYR A 112 0.02 5.47 -17.92
N LYS A 113 0.51 5.61 -19.13
CA LYS A 113 -0.21 6.13 -20.29
C LYS A 113 -0.81 4.96 -21.07
N SER A 114 -2.09 5.06 -21.42
CA SER A 114 -2.78 4.08 -22.27
C SER A 114 -3.04 4.63 -23.65
N PRO A 115 -3.14 3.78 -24.67
CA PRO A 115 -3.62 4.17 -26.00
C PRO A 115 -4.96 4.87 -25.89
N GLY A 116 -5.21 5.86 -26.75
CA GLY A 116 -6.47 6.63 -26.75
C GLY A 116 -6.46 7.88 -25.89
N GLY A 117 -5.35 8.23 -25.25
CA GLY A 117 -5.18 9.49 -24.52
C GLY A 117 -5.66 9.43 -23.07
N VAL A 118 -5.56 8.27 -22.42
CA VAL A 118 -5.90 8.08 -21.01
C VAL A 118 -4.64 7.98 -20.17
N VAL A 119 -4.57 8.74 -19.10
CA VAL A 119 -3.56 8.61 -18.04
C VAL A 119 -4.16 7.84 -16.89
N ASN A 120 -3.60 6.68 -16.57
CA ASN A 120 -4.05 5.85 -15.46
C ASN A 120 -3.16 6.07 -14.25
N VAL A 121 -3.77 6.31 -13.10
CA VAL A 121 -3.10 6.53 -11.83
C VAL A 121 -3.61 5.49 -10.84
N LEU A 122 -2.78 4.50 -10.54
CA LEU A 122 -3.04 3.48 -9.53
C LEU A 122 -2.45 3.94 -8.21
N ILE A 123 -3.28 4.04 -7.19
CA ILE A 123 -2.90 4.48 -5.83
C ILE A 123 -3.06 3.32 -4.86
N LEU A 124 -2.01 3.01 -4.13
CA LEU A 124 -2.05 2.14 -2.97
C LEU A 124 -2.09 3.01 -1.71
N GLN A 125 -3.14 2.83 -0.91
CA GLN A 125 -3.31 3.60 0.32
C GLN A 125 -2.40 3.07 1.43
N ARG A 126 -1.99 3.98 2.31
CA ARG A 126 -1.37 3.68 3.59
C ARG A 126 -2.45 3.70 4.65
N LEU A 127 -2.64 2.57 5.32
CA LEU A 127 -3.65 2.43 6.36
C LEU A 127 -3.04 2.74 7.73
N PRO A 128 -3.61 3.67 8.49
CA PRO A 128 -3.19 3.93 9.85
C PRO A 128 -3.57 2.76 10.76
N LEU A 129 -2.72 2.49 11.73
CA LEU A 129 -2.87 1.43 12.72
C LEU A 129 -3.23 1.98 14.10
N LEU A 130 -2.65 3.12 14.46
CA LEU A 130 -2.78 3.73 15.78
C LEU A 130 -2.79 5.25 15.62
N ARG A 131 -3.63 5.95 16.37
CA ARG A 131 -3.53 7.41 16.53
C ARG A 131 -2.77 7.73 17.81
N VAL A 132 -1.81 8.62 17.73
CA VAL A 132 -1.06 9.12 18.88
C VAL A 132 -1.41 10.57 19.13
N LYS A 133 -1.85 10.89 20.35
CA LYS A 133 -2.06 12.22 20.88
C LYS A 133 -1.22 12.36 22.14
N ALA A 134 0.02 12.80 21.98
CA ALA A 134 0.97 12.86 23.09
C ALA A 134 0.84 14.17 23.90
N ASP A 135 1.26 14.14 25.15
CA ASP A 135 1.21 15.29 26.07
C ASP A 135 2.08 16.47 25.60
N ASN A 136 3.08 16.22 24.73
CA ASN A 136 3.90 17.25 24.12
C ASN A 136 3.20 18.00 22.97
N GLY A 137 1.94 17.69 22.67
CA GLY A 137 1.14 18.28 21.59
C GLY A 137 1.28 17.58 20.24
N ASP A 138 2.06 16.52 20.13
CA ASP A 138 2.13 15.71 18.92
C ASP A 138 0.77 15.01 18.67
N ASP A 139 0.22 15.16 17.45
CA ASP A 139 -0.97 14.44 16.97
C ASP A 139 -0.65 13.84 15.59
N TYR A 140 -0.63 12.52 15.49
CA TYR A 140 -0.28 11.81 14.26
C TYR A 140 -0.82 10.37 14.26
N TYR A 141 -0.88 9.77 13.09
CA TYR A 141 -1.11 8.34 12.93
C TYR A 141 0.21 7.59 12.72
N ILE A 142 0.21 6.32 13.01
CA ILE A 142 1.28 5.38 12.66
C ILE A 142 0.69 4.25 11.84
N ASP A 143 1.34 3.91 10.71
CA ASP A 143 1.01 2.73 9.94
C ASP A 143 1.64 1.45 10.52
N ASP A 144 1.37 0.30 9.91
CA ASP A 144 1.90 -1.00 10.34
C ASP A 144 3.42 -1.14 10.13
N LYS A 145 4.05 -0.28 9.33
CA LYS A 145 5.50 -0.24 9.11
C LYS A 145 6.21 0.70 10.09
N GLY A 146 5.45 1.46 10.90
CA GLY A 146 5.98 2.46 11.83
C GLY A 146 6.20 3.83 11.21
N ASN A 147 5.67 4.09 10.02
CA ASN A 147 5.75 5.41 9.41
C ASN A 147 4.73 6.35 10.06
N ILE A 148 5.16 7.58 10.30
CA ILE A 148 4.30 8.64 10.83
C ILE A 148 3.48 9.24 9.69
N MET A 149 2.18 9.44 9.94
CA MET A 149 1.24 10.02 9.00
C MET A 149 0.55 11.21 9.65
N ASN A 150 0.51 12.33 8.92
CA ASN A 150 -0.15 13.54 9.42
C ASN A 150 -1.68 13.38 9.29
N PRO A 151 -2.48 13.67 10.33
CA PRO A 151 -3.93 13.46 10.33
C PRO A 151 -4.69 14.30 9.29
N GLN A 152 -4.23 15.50 8.91
CA GLN A 152 -4.78 16.37 7.84
C GLN A 152 -6.31 16.38 7.70
N GLY A 153 -7.05 16.34 8.81
CA GLY A 153 -8.52 16.31 8.79
C GLY A 153 -9.15 14.91 8.60
N TYR A 154 -8.34 13.87 8.45
CA TYR A 154 -8.85 12.48 8.42
C TYR A 154 -9.20 11.99 9.82
N SER A 155 -10.30 11.25 9.93
CA SER A 155 -10.70 10.57 11.15
C SER A 155 -10.87 9.08 10.86
N ALA A 156 -10.31 8.24 11.74
CA ALA A 156 -10.44 6.81 11.68
C ALA A 156 -10.90 6.28 13.04
N ASP A 157 -11.73 5.24 13.04
CA ASP A 157 -12.06 4.49 14.24
C ASP A 157 -10.91 3.54 14.56
N LEU A 158 -9.95 4.05 15.32
CA LEU A 158 -8.73 3.37 15.71
C LEU A 158 -8.48 3.58 17.20
N VAL A 159 -7.72 2.66 17.79
CA VAL A 159 -7.20 2.83 19.13
C VAL A 159 -6.40 4.14 19.22
N VAL A 160 -6.66 4.94 20.25
CA VAL A 160 -5.96 6.20 20.48
C VAL A 160 -4.96 6.03 21.62
N ALA A 161 -3.69 6.34 21.38
CA ALA A 161 -2.66 6.37 22.40
C ALA A 161 -2.43 7.81 22.89
N THR A 162 -2.47 8.00 24.21
CA THR A 162 -2.28 9.30 24.89
C THR A 162 -1.20 9.21 25.97
N GLY A 163 -0.76 10.35 26.48
CA GLY A 163 0.23 10.43 27.57
C GLY A 163 1.64 10.79 27.10
N ASP A 164 2.65 10.42 27.90
CA ASP A 164 4.05 10.72 27.59
C ASP A 164 4.58 9.80 26.49
N ILE A 165 4.35 10.19 25.25
CA ILE A 165 4.70 9.39 24.08
C ILE A 165 5.68 10.16 23.20
N SER A 166 6.92 9.70 23.14
CA SER A 166 7.87 10.15 22.10
C SER A 166 7.70 9.37 20.80
N ARG A 167 7.97 10.01 19.66
CA ARG A 167 7.88 9.34 18.34
C ARG A 167 8.67 8.03 18.26
N PRO A 168 9.94 7.95 18.72
CA PRO A 168 10.68 6.69 18.71
C PRO A 168 10.06 5.60 19.59
N TYR A 169 9.41 5.97 20.71
CA TYR A 169 8.72 5.01 21.56
C TYR A 169 7.47 4.46 20.88
N ALA A 170 6.69 5.34 20.28
CA ALA A 170 5.51 4.93 19.52
C ALA A 170 5.88 3.98 18.36
N GLN A 171 6.90 4.33 17.57
CA GLN A 171 7.35 3.56 16.42
C GLN A 171 7.98 2.21 16.77
N ARG A 172 8.55 2.03 17.97
CA ARG A 172 9.24 0.79 18.35
C ARG A 172 8.47 -0.07 19.35
N GLN A 173 7.72 0.55 20.24
CA GLN A 173 7.04 -0.16 21.33
C GLN A 173 5.53 -0.20 21.12
N LEU A 174 4.86 0.94 21.01
CA LEU A 174 3.40 0.96 20.86
C LEU A 174 2.92 0.27 19.59
N ILE A 175 3.70 0.32 18.52
CA ILE A 175 3.37 -0.39 17.29
C ILE A 175 3.24 -1.91 17.47
N LYS A 176 4.00 -2.52 18.40
CA LYS A 176 3.89 -3.95 18.69
C LYS A 176 2.54 -4.28 19.31
N LEU A 177 2.10 -3.43 20.23
CA LEU A 177 0.80 -3.54 20.88
C LEU A 177 -0.33 -3.28 19.89
N ALA A 178 -0.21 -2.24 19.07
CA ALA A 178 -1.21 -1.89 18.07
C ALA A 178 -1.37 -2.99 17.00
N ARG A 179 -0.27 -3.61 16.54
CA ARG A 179 -0.34 -4.77 15.64
C ARG A 179 -1.07 -5.94 16.28
N PHE A 180 -0.74 -6.25 17.54
CA PHE A 180 -1.44 -7.32 18.27
C PHE A 180 -2.95 -7.05 18.34
N LEU A 181 -3.34 -5.82 18.72
CA LEU A 181 -4.76 -5.45 18.80
C LEU A 181 -5.47 -5.57 17.46
N ARG A 182 -4.89 -5.09 16.39
CA ARG A 182 -5.46 -5.21 15.03
C ARG A 182 -5.66 -6.67 14.62
N ASP A 183 -4.67 -7.52 14.89
CA ASP A 183 -4.65 -8.90 14.43
C ASP A 183 -5.58 -9.83 15.25
N ASP A 184 -6.04 -9.36 16.41
CA ASP A 184 -7.01 -10.06 17.27
C ASP A 184 -8.36 -9.35 17.24
N ALA A 185 -9.35 -9.97 16.60
CA ALA A 185 -10.68 -9.39 16.44
C ALA A 185 -11.38 -9.05 17.77
N PHE A 186 -11.17 -9.83 18.83
CA PHE A 186 -11.75 -9.55 20.14
C PHE A 186 -11.13 -8.29 20.74
N TRP A 187 -9.80 -8.21 20.79
CA TRP A 187 -9.11 -7.09 21.42
C TRP A 187 -9.20 -5.81 20.58
N ASN A 188 -9.25 -5.92 19.25
CA ASN A 188 -9.48 -4.78 18.37
C ASN A 188 -10.82 -4.08 18.66
N ASN A 189 -11.86 -4.88 18.95
CA ASN A 189 -13.17 -4.36 19.31
C ASN A 189 -13.29 -3.94 20.79
N GLN A 190 -12.42 -4.45 21.64
CA GLN A 190 -12.51 -4.26 23.09
C GLN A 190 -11.70 -3.06 23.60
N ILE A 191 -10.56 -2.75 23.01
CA ILE A 191 -9.67 -1.67 23.48
C ILE A 191 -9.94 -0.38 22.71
N GLU A 192 -10.25 0.69 23.45
CA GLU A 192 -10.53 2.00 22.86
C GLU A 192 -9.35 2.96 22.99
N GLN A 193 -8.70 2.96 24.15
CA GLN A 193 -7.61 3.89 24.45
C GLN A 193 -6.43 3.19 25.12
N ILE A 194 -5.24 3.67 24.80
CA ILE A 194 -3.98 3.34 25.46
C ILE A 194 -3.47 4.63 26.14
N TYR A 195 -3.10 4.55 27.39
CA TYR A 195 -2.42 5.63 28.09
C TYR A 195 -1.00 5.21 28.46
N VAL A 196 -0.03 6.08 28.22
CA VAL A 196 1.38 5.86 28.58
C VAL A 196 1.79 6.87 29.63
N SER A 197 2.15 6.38 30.82
CA SER A 197 2.65 7.22 31.92
C SER A 197 4.08 7.74 31.63
N PRO A 198 4.56 8.77 32.38
CA PRO A 198 5.96 9.22 32.30
C PRO A 198 7.00 8.11 32.58
N GLN A 199 6.62 7.11 33.37
CA GLN A 199 7.46 5.94 33.68
C GLN A 199 7.40 4.86 32.59
N ARG A 200 6.72 5.13 31.46
CA ARG A 200 6.50 4.18 30.34
C ARG A 200 5.63 2.98 30.69
N HIS A 201 4.82 3.09 31.74
CA HIS A 201 3.79 2.09 32.03
C HIS A 201 2.55 2.35 31.15
N ILE A 202 2.05 1.29 30.58
CA ILE A 202 0.89 1.29 29.70
C ILE A 202 -0.34 0.91 30.52
N SER A 203 -1.37 1.72 30.43
CA SER A 203 -2.72 1.38 30.84
C SER A 203 -3.66 1.42 29.64
N MET A 204 -4.70 0.60 29.65
CA MET A 204 -5.69 0.58 28.56
C MET A 204 -7.10 0.76 29.11
N VAL A 205 -7.94 1.39 28.29
CA VAL A 205 -9.37 1.58 28.58
C VAL A 205 -10.16 0.67 27.65
N PRO A 206 -10.93 -0.28 28.16
CA PRO A 206 -11.80 -1.12 27.37
C PRO A 206 -13.11 -0.37 27.03
N ARG A 207 -13.77 -0.81 25.95
CA ARG A 207 -15.11 -0.29 25.54
C ARG A 207 -16.22 -0.80 26.46
N VAL A 208 -16.02 -1.96 27.09
CA VAL A 208 -17.01 -2.58 27.99
C VAL A 208 -16.45 -2.69 29.40
N GLY A 209 -17.24 -2.24 30.37
CA GLY A 209 -16.85 -2.17 31.76
C GLY A 209 -16.29 -0.80 32.16
N SER A 210 -16.22 -0.53 33.49
CA SER A 210 -15.70 0.74 34.05
C SER A 210 -14.24 0.64 34.50
N HIS A 211 -13.59 -0.50 34.31
CA HIS A 211 -12.25 -0.75 34.80
C HIS A 211 -11.17 -0.27 33.83
N THR A 212 -10.00 0.04 34.36
CA THR A 212 -8.79 0.19 33.57
C THR A 212 -7.96 -1.09 33.59
N ILE A 213 -7.18 -1.32 32.55
CA ILE A 213 -6.26 -2.45 32.44
C ILE A 213 -4.84 -1.92 32.66
N ALA A 214 -4.20 -2.25 33.80
CA ALA A 214 -2.80 -1.98 34.02
C ALA A 214 -1.96 -3.04 33.28
N PHE A 215 -1.39 -2.66 32.13
CA PHE A 215 -0.67 -3.57 31.24
C PHE A 215 0.83 -3.58 31.48
N GLY A 216 1.38 -2.45 31.98
CA GLY A 216 2.80 -2.28 32.23
C GLY A 216 3.61 -2.02 30.96
N THR A 217 4.50 -2.93 30.60
CA THR A 217 5.37 -2.79 29.40
C THR A 217 4.87 -3.66 28.24
N THR A 218 5.44 -3.45 27.04
CA THR A 218 5.14 -4.26 25.86
C THR A 218 5.84 -5.62 25.85
N ASP A 219 6.37 -6.06 26.98
CA ASP A 219 6.97 -7.40 27.10
C ASP A 219 5.86 -8.44 27.27
N SER A 220 6.05 -9.62 26.67
CA SER A 220 5.13 -10.76 26.79
C SER A 220 3.66 -10.44 26.44
N ILE A 221 3.41 -9.59 25.44
CA ILE A 221 2.09 -9.13 25.00
C ILE A 221 1.10 -10.31 24.89
N ASN A 222 1.47 -11.35 24.16
CA ASN A 222 0.60 -12.51 23.92
C ASN A 222 0.17 -13.21 25.23
N GLN A 223 1.09 -13.34 26.19
CA GLN A 223 0.78 -14.00 27.47
C GLN A 223 -0.12 -13.14 28.35
N LYS A 224 0.14 -11.83 28.42
CA LYS A 224 -0.69 -10.89 29.17
C LYS A 224 -2.12 -10.85 28.63
N PHE A 225 -2.29 -10.76 27.33
CA PHE A 225 -3.62 -10.79 26.72
C PHE A 225 -4.33 -12.14 26.87
N ARG A 226 -3.61 -13.26 26.80
CA ARG A 226 -4.18 -14.57 27.07
C ARG A 226 -4.71 -14.67 28.50
N ASN A 227 -3.93 -14.20 29.46
CA ASN A 227 -4.34 -14.17 30.85
C ASN A 227 -5.56 -13.28 31.04
N LEU A 228 -5.54 -12.07 30.49
CA LEU A 228 -6.64 -11.12 30.55
C LEU A 228 -7.92 -11.69 29.89
N TYR A 229 -7.79 -12.36 28.75
CA TYR A 229 -8.92 -13.04 28.08
C TYR A 229 -9.53 -14.11 28.99
N THR A 230 -8.70 -14.94 29.63
CA THR A 230 -9.19 -15.95 30.59
C THR A 230 -9.91 -15.30 31.75
N PHE A 231 -9.44 -14.15 32.23
CA PHE A 231 -10.11 -13.41 33.30
C PHE A 231 -11.46 -12.84 32.83
N TYR A 232 -11.51 -12.31 31.62
CA TYR A 232 -12.73 -11.78 31.02
C TYR A 232 -13.78 -12.88 30.79
N GLU A 233 -13.33 -14.06 30.34
CA GLU A 233 -14.21 -15.19 30.05
C GLU A 233 -14.72 -15.89 31.32
N LYS A 234 -13.87 -16.07 32.32
CA LYS A 234 -14.19 -16.91 33.48
C LYS A 234 -14.53 -16.17 34.77
N VAL A 235 -13.99 -14.97 34.97
CA VAL A 235 -14.14 -14.26 36.24
C VAL A 235 -15.18 -13.14 36.14
N LEU A 236 -15.08 -12.27 35.14
CA LEU A 236 -16.01 -11.12 35.04
C LEU A 236 -17.49 -11.52 34.91
N PRO A 237 -17.86 -12.57 34.17
CA PRO A 237 -19.27 -13.01 34.14
C PRO A 237 -19.82 -13.44 35.49
N GLU A 238 -18.99 -14.03 36.36
CA GLU A 238 -19.39 -14.49 37.71
C GLU A 238 -19.48 -13.34 38.71
N VAL A 239 -18.56 -12.37 38.63
CA VAL A 239 -18.44 -11.31 39.66
C VAL A 239 -19.03 -9.97 39.22
N GLY A 240 -19.32 -9.81 37.94
CA GLY A 240 -19.79 -8.58 37.31
C GLY A 240 -18.66 -7.72 36.73
N TRP A 241 -18.94 -7.09 35.59
CA TRP A 241 -17.99 -6.30 34.80
C TRP A 241 -17.50 -5.03 35.53
N ASN A 242 -18.28 -4.53 36.48
CA ASN A 242 -17.95 -3.30 37.22
C ASN A 242 -17.44 -3.61 38.63
N LYS A 243 -17.02 -4.88 38.90
CA LYS A 243 -16.52 -5.29 40.21
C LYS A 243 -15.16 -4.69 40.54
N TYR A 244 -14.34 -4.46 39.55
CA TYR A 244 -12.99 -3.97 39.71
C TYR A 244 -12.85 -2.59 39.04
N ALA A 245 -12.15 -1.67 39.69
CA ALA A 245 -11.74 -0.40 39.11
C ALA A 245 -10.48 -0.55 38.25
N GLU A 246 -9.64 -1.54 38.60
CA GLU A 246 -8.40 -1.83 37.83
C GLU A 246 -8.16 -3.34 37.78
N ILE A 247 -7.74 -3.82 36.59
CA ILE A 247 -7.29 -5.20 36.39
C ILE A 247 -5.83 -5.13 35.89
N SER A 248 -4.90 -5.59 36.74
CA SER A 248 -3.47 -5.59 36.40
C SER A 248 -3.04 -6.93 35.83
N VAL A 249 -2.43 -6.88 34.65
CA VAL A 249 -1.73 -7.97 33.94
C VAL A 249 -0.24 -7.66 33.73
N GLU A 250 0.31 -6.71 34.49
CA GLU A 250 1.73 -6.34 34.41
C GLU A 250 2.65 -7.53 34.55
N HIS A 251 2.30 -8.44 35.45
CA HIS A 251 3.03 -9.67 35.71
C HIS A 251 2.36 -10.87 35.03
N VAL A 252 3.12 -11.59 34.21
CA VAL A 252 2.59 -12.75 33.46
C VAL A 252 2.17 -13.92 34.33
N SER A 253 2.60 -13.97 35.59
CA SER A 253 2.30 -15.07 36.51
C SER A 253 1.00 -14.88 37.31
N GLN A 254 0.41 -13.68 37.32
CA GLN A 254 -0.79 -13.38 38.14
C GLN A 254 -1.61 -12.25 37.54
N ILE A 255 -2.90 -12.26 37.85
CA ILE A 255 -3.80 -11.13 37.58
C ILE A 255 -4.24 -10.57 38.94
N VAL A 256 -4.19 -9.26 39.07
CA VAL A 256 -4.61 -8.57 40.31
C VAL A 256 -5.79 -7.64 39.97
N GLY A 257 -6.93 -7.91 40.55
CA GLY A 257 -8.11 -7.03 40.47
C GLY A 257 -8.18 -6.13 41.71
N ARG A 258 -8.17 -4.81 41.51
CA ARG A 258 -8.40 -3.80 42.55
C ARG A 258 -9.83 -3.31 42.49
N LYS A 259 -10.50 -3.31 43.65
CA LYS A 259 -11.86 -2.76 43.79
C LYS A 259 -11.78 -1.24 43.95
N GLU A 260 -12.85 -0.57 43.58
CA GLU A 260 -13.06 0.83 43.96
C GLU A 260 -13.19 0.91 45.50
N GLN A 261 -12.50 1.89 46.09
CA GLN A 261 -12.59 2.14 47.56
C GLN A 261 -13.84 2.95 47.88
#